data_05d94474e989817ff76678ee324371ac
#
_entry.id   05d94474e989817ff76678ee324371ac
#
_cell.length_a   1.000
_cell.length_b   1.000
_cell.length_c   1.000
_cell.angle_alpha   90.00
_cell.angle_beta   90.00
_cell.angle_gamma   90.00
#
_symmetry.space_group_name_H-M   'P 1'
#
loop_
_entity.id
_entity.type
_entity.pdbx_description
1 polymer ?
#
loop_
_entity_poly.entity_id
_entity_poly.type
_entity_poly.pdbx_seq_one_letter_code
_entity_poly.pdbx_strand_id
1 'polypeptide(L)'
;MDERLVQFDEKMQKTMNNLSEEFGSIRAGRANPHVLDKLRVDYYGTPTPIQQVANVNVPEPRMIQIQPWEASMVKEIEKVIMTSDLGINPTNDGKTIRLLFPELTEERRKDLAKDVKKKGESAKVAIRNIRRDANDSFKKLAKEDVSEDEIKALEENAQKMTDKYIAAVDEAVDVKTKEILTV
;
A
#
# COMPACT_ATOMS: atom_id res chain seq x y z
N MET A 1 -12.57 25.14 -2.87
CA MET A 1 -12.72 24.23 -4.04
C MET A 1 -14.18 24.26 -4.41
N ASP A 2 -14.51 24.33 -5.69
CA ASP A 2 -15.89 24.29 -6.16
C ASP A 2 -16.52 22.93 -5.81
N GLU A 3 -17.78 22.95 -5.34
CA GLU A 3 -18.47 21.71 -4.90
C GLU A 3 -18.58 20.66 -6.03
N ARG A 4 -18.66 21.12 -7.26
CA ARG A 4 -18.72 20.26 -8.46
C ARG A 4 -17.42 19.50 -8.74
N LEU A 5 -16.31 19.95 -8.18
CA LEU A 5 -14.99 19.29 -8.29
C LEU A 5 -14.71 18.31 -7.15
N VAL A 6 -15.39 18.45 -6.00
CA VAL A 6 -15.10 17.66 -4.78
C VAL A 6 -15.19 16.16 -5.04
N GLN A 7 -16.23 15.71 -5.71
CA GLN A 7 -16.43 14.27 -6.00
C GLN A 7 -15.30 13.68 -6.87
N PHE A 8 -14.71 14.47 -7.75
CA PHE A 8 -13.61 14.04 -8.61
C PHE A 8 -12.28 14.07 -7.87
N ASP A 9 -12.08 15.04 -7.00
CA ASP A 9 -10.94 15.09 -6.09
C ASP A 9 -10.92 13.87 -5.16
N GLU A 10 -12.05 13.51 -4.56
CA GLU A 10 -12.20 12.32 -3.73
C GLU A 10 -11.86 11.03 -4.49
N LYS A 11 -12.31 10.90 -5.75
CA LYS A 11 -11.97 9.75 -6.60
C LYS A 11 -10.48 9.69 -6.92
N MET A 12 -9.85 10.83 -7.22
CA MET A 12 -8.41 10.89 -7.45
C MET A 12 -7.62 10.59 -6.18
N GLN A 13 -8.05 11.11 -5.03
CA GLN A 13 -7.45 10.80 -3.74
C GLN A 13 -7.56 9.30 -3.40
N LYS A 14 -8.71 8.69 -3.68
CA LYS A 14 -8.89 7.25 -3.49
C LYS A 14 -7.93 6.45 -4.37
N THR A 15 -7.70 6.87 -5.60
CA THR A 15 -6.72 6.24 -6.50
C THR A 15 -5.32 6.33 -5.92
N MET A 16 -4.93 7.48 -5.34
CA MET A 16 -3.65 7.65 -4.66
C MET A 16 -3.52 6.77 -3.42
N ASN A 17 -4.57 6.69 -2.61
CA ASN A 17 -4.58 5.83 -1.42
C ASN A 17 -4.40 4.36 -1.78
N ASN A 18 -5.11 3.89 -2.81
CA ASN A 18 -4.97 2.52 -3.31
C ASN A 18 -3.54 2.24 -3.80
N LEU A 19 -2.93 3.18 -4.54
CA LEU A 19 -1.54 3.06 -4.97
C LEU A 19 -0.57 2.99 -3.80
N SER A 20 -0.78 3.81 -2.78
CA SER A 20 0.03 3.81 -1.55
C SER A 20 -0.07 2.49 -0.80
N GLU A 21 -1.27 1.90 -0.72
CA GLU A 21 -1.49 0.58 -0.12
C GLU A 21 -0.78 -0.53 -0.93
N GLU A 22 -0.89 -0.49 -2.25
CA GLU A 22 -0.20 -1.44 -3.12
C GLU A 22 1.32 -1.32 -2.99
N PHE A 23 1.87 -0.12 -2.91
CA PHE A 23 3.30 0.10 -2.70
C PHE A 23 3.74 -0.33 -1.30
N GLY A 24 2.91 -0.14 -0.28
CA GLY A 24 3.16 -0.63 1.07
C GLY A 24 3.24 -2.15 1.16
N SER A 25 2.52 -2.87 0.30
CA SER A 25 2.57 -4.33 0.22
C SER A 25 3.82 -4.87 -0.47
N ILE A 26 4.52 -4.06 -1.26
CA ILE A 26 5.75 -4.46 -1.94
C ILE A 26 6.91 -4.44 -0.94
N ARG A 27 7.49 -5.62 -0.71
CA ARG A 27 8.62 -5.81 0.20
C ARG A 27 9.93 -5.42 -0.50
N ALA A 28 10.58 -4.40 0.01
CA ALA A 28 11.88 -3.92 -0.47
C ALA A 28 13.09 -4.59 0.25
N GLY A 29 12.94 -5.83 0.68
CA GLY A 29 13.98 -6.57 1.41
C GLY A 29 14.05 -6.25 2.91
N ARG A 30 13.21 -5.35 3.42
CA ARG A 30 13.08 -5.06 4.85
C ARG A 30 11.93 -5.86 5.46
N ALA A 31 12.16 -6.37 6.66
CA ALA A 31 11.11 -7.00 7.46
C ALA A 31 10.08 -5.95 7.89
N ASN A 32 8.80 -6.21 7.62
CA ASN A 32 7.71 -5.35 8.03
C ASN A 32 6.78 -6.14 8.96
N PRO A 33 6.60 -5.73 10.23
CA PRO A 33 5.74 -6.43 11.18
C PRO A 33 4.27 -6.50 10.74
N HIS A 34 3.81 -5.61 9.87
CA HIS A 34 2.46 -5.64 9.31
C HIS A 34 2.13 -6.89 8.47
N VAL A 35 3.13 -7.68 8.07
CA VAL A 35 2.88 -8.98 7.42
C VAL A 35 2.16 -9.97 8.33
N LEU A 36 2.21 -9.76 9.63
CA LEU A 36 1.55 -10.57 10.64
C LEU A 36 0.09 -10.15 10.92
N ASP A 37 -0.36 -9.00 10.42
CA ASP A 37 -1.67 -8.42 10.76
C ASP A 37 -2.86 -9.31 10.38
N LYS A 38 -2.71 -10.10 9.32
CA LYS A 38 -3.74 -11.03 8.84
C LYS A 38 -3.73 -12.38 9.55
N LEU A 39 -2.69 -12.68 10.30
CA LEU A 39 -2.54 -13.95 10.99
C LEU A 39 -3.29 -13.92 12.31
N ARG A 40 -3.99 -15.01 12.57
CA ARG A 40 -4.72 -15.24 13.81
C ARG A 40 -4.21 -16.51 14.46
N VAL A 41 -3.93 -16.44 15.74
CA VAL A 41 -3.52 -17.58 16.57
C VAL A 41 -4.67 -17.97 17.49
N ASP A 42 -4.82 -19.26 17.78
CA ASP A 42 -5.78 -19.74 18.75
C ASP A 42 -5.27 -19.42 20.17
N TYR A 43 -5.95 -18.49 20.81
CA TYR A 43 -5.72 -18.11 22.20
C TYR A 43 -6.93 -18.51 23.03
N TYR A 44 -6.81 -19.64 23.75
CA TYR A 44 -7.88 -20.23 24.55
C TYR A 44 -9.23 -20.37 23.78
N GLY A 45 -9.15 -20.87 22.55
CA GLY A 45 -10.32 -21.08 21.69
C GLY A 45 -10.80 -19.85 20.92
N THR A 46 -10.12 -18.72 21.05
CA THR A 46 -10.47 -17.48 20.35
C THR A 46 -9.38 -17.09 19.34
N PRO A 47 -9.72 -16.91 18.04
CA PRO A 47 -8.78 -16.40 17.06
C PRO A 47 -8.34 -14.97 17.43
N THR A 48 -7.05 -14.80 17.74
CA THR A 48 -6.49 -13.54 18.25
C THR A 48 -5.31 -13.09 17.39
N PRO A 49 -5.18 -11.79 17.07
CA PRO A 49 -4.00 -11.26 16.40
C PRO A 49 -2.73 -11.54 17.19
N ILE A 50 -1.63 -11.85 16.48
CA ILE A 50 -0.34 -12.16 17.13
C ILE A 50 0.14 -11.00 18.01
N GLN A 51 -0.10 -9.76 17.60
CA GLN A 51 0.30 -8.55 18.34
C GLN A 51 -0.40 -8.41 19.70
N GLN A 52 -1.51 -9.11 19.92
CA GLN A 52 -2.25 -9.10 21.19
C GLN A 52 -1.78 -10.17 22.19
N VAL A 53 -0.95 -11.11 21.76
CA VAL A 53 -0.42 -12.20 22.61
C VAL A 53 1.11 -12.20 22.68
N ALA A 54 1.77 -11.33 21.95
CA ALA A 54 3.22 -11.24 21.87
C ALA A 54 3.70 -9.82 21.58
N ASN A 55 4.94 -9.54 22.00
CA ASN A 55 5.67 -8.37 21.51
C ASN A 55 6.29 -8.69 20.15
N VAL A 56 6.06 -7.81 19.18
CA VAL A 56 6.63 -7.90 17.83
C VAL A 56 7.57 -6.74 17.63
N ASN A 57 8.83 -7.01 17.32
CA ASN A 57 9.83 -5.99 17.01
C ASN A 57 10.70 -6.42 15.82
N VAL A 58 11.47 -5.47 15.29
CA VAL A 58 12.38 -5.66 14.18
C VAL A 58 13.79 -5.26 14.65
N PRO A 59 14.55 -6.19 15.29
CA PRO A 59 15.89 -5.88 15.82
C PRO A 59 16.92 -5.66 14.71
N GLU A 60 16.69 -6.28 13.54
CA GLU A 60 17.53 -6.15 12.36
C GLU A 60 16.67 -5.92 11.11
N PRO A 61 17.22 -5.29 10.04
CA PRO A 61 16.42 -4.91 8.88
C PRO A 61 15.64 -6.05 8.20
N ARG A 62 16.11 -7.29 8.35
CA ARG A 62 15.51 -8.49 7.74
C ARG A 62 14.96 -9.51 8.73
N MET A 63 14.88 -9.14 10.01
CA MET A 63 14.43 -10.04 11.06
C MET A 63 13.22 -9.48 11.79
N ILE A 64 12.17 -10.27 11.91
CA ILE A 64 11.07 -10.03 12.84
C ILE A 64 11.25 -10.93 14.03
N GLN A 65 11.25 -10.36 15.22
CA GLN A 65 11.30 -11.06 16.49
C GLN A 65 9.92 -11.00 17.16
N ILE A 66 9.38 -12.17 17.46
CA ILE A 66 8.09 -12.33 18.14
C ILE A 66 8.39 -12.94 19.51
N GLN A 67 8.06 -12.22 20.56
CA GLN A 67 8.24 -12.66 21.93
C GLN A 67 6.86 -12.82 22.60
N PRO A 68 6.31 -14.05 22.64
CA PRO A 68 5.05 -14.32 23.31
C PRO A 68 5.14 -14.04 24.82
N TRP A 69 4.06 -13.52 25.39
CA TRP A 69 3.98 -13.32 26.84
C TRP A 69 3.83 -14.63 27.60
N GLU A 70 3.24 -15.64 26.96
CA GLU A 70 3.07 -16.99 27.50
C GLU A 70 3.88 -18.00 26.67
N ALA A 71 4.68 -18.82 27.33
CA ALA A 71 5.52 -19.83 26.68
C ALA A 71 4.71 -20.87 25.89
N SER A 72 3.47 -21.15 26.30
CA SER A 72 2.56 -22.04 25.58
C SER A 72 2.19 -21.55 24.17
N MET A 73 2.24 -20.24 23.94
CA MET A 73 1.89 -19.62 22.65
C MET A 73 2.99 -19.73 21.60
N VAL A 74 4.22 -20.03 21.98
CA VAL A 74 5.37 -20.14 21.05
C VAL A 74 5.07 -21.14 19.93
N LYS A 75 4.64 -22.34 20.27
CA LYS A 75 4.32 -23.38 19.29
C LYS A 75 3.11 -23.05 18.45
N GLU A 76 2.09 -22.43 19.02
CA GLU A 76 0.88 -22.05 18.32
C GLU A 76 1.16 -20.96 17.29
N ILE A 77 1.93 -19.94 17.65
CA ILE A 77 2.35 -18.86 16.76
C ILE A 77 3.24 -19.41 15.62
N GLU A 78 4.21 -20.27 15.98
CA GLU A 78 5.09 -20.91 14.98
C GLU A 78 4.29 -21.71 13.96
N LYS A 79 3.33 -22.51 14.41
CA LYS A 79 2.45 -23.29 13.54
C LYS A 79 1.63 -22.42 12.58
N VAL A 80 1.05 -21.32 13.08
CA VAL A 80 0.28 -20.39 12.25
C VAL A 80 1.16 -19.76 11.18
N ILE A 81 2.39 -19.39 11.51
CA ILE A 81 3.35 -18.81 10.55
C ILE A 81 3.76 -19.85 9.49
N MET A 82 4.03 -21.08 9.89
CA MET A 82 4.40 -22.16 8.98
C MET A 82 3.29 -22.52 7.98
N THR A 83 2.04 -22.42 8.40
CA THR A 83 0.87 -22.70 7.55
C THR A 83 0.39 -21.48 6.75
N SER A 84 1.00 -20.31 6.98
CA SER A 84 0.67 -19.06 6.27
C SER A 84 1.37 -18.96 4.91
N ASP A 85 0.89 -18.02 4.09
CA ASP A 85 1.47 -17.70 2.76
C ASP A 85 2.78 -16.90 2.84
N LEU A 86 3.35 -16.69 4.03
CA LEU A 86 4.59 -15.93 4.20
C LEU A 86 5.81 -16.59 3.55
N GLY A 87 5.80 -17.94 3.44
CA GLY A 87 6.90 -18.69 2.82
C GLY A 87 8.21 -18.61 3.61
N ILE A 88 8.16 -18.31 4.90
CA ILE A 88 9.31 -18.18 5.79
C ILE A 88 9.21 -19.23 6.89
N ASN A 89 10.30 -19.96 7.11
CA ASN A 89 10.39 -20.91 8.20
C ASN A 89 10.81 -20.19 9.48
N PRO A 90 9.94 -20.16 10.52
CA PRO A 90 10.29 -19.57 11.79
C PRO A 90 11.32 -20.43 12.52
N THR A 91 12.18 -19.76 13.29
CA THR A 91 13.08 -20.42 14.27
C THR A 91 12.69 -19.95 15.66
N ASN A 92 12.80 -20.83 16.67
CA ASN A 92 12.54 -20.47 18.06
C ASN A 92 13.62 -21.02 18.98
N ASP A 93 13.82 -20.32 20.10
CA ASP A 93 14.70 -20.74 21.20
C ASP A 93 13.93 -21.20 22.46
N GLY A 94 12.62 -21.46 22.30
CA GLY A 94 11.70 -21.82 23.38
C GLY A 94 10.98 -20.63 24.03
N LYS A 95 11.43 -19.40 23.80
CA LYS A 95 10.84 -18.16 24.33
C LYS A 95 10.54 -17.12 23.25
N THR A 96 11.38 -17.09 22.21
CA THR A 96 11.32 -16.09 21.16
C THR A 96 11.28 -16.76 19.80
N ILE A 97 10.40 -16.30 18.92
CA ILE A 97 10.32 -16.73 17.52
C ILE A 97 10.99 -15.69 16.66
N ARG A 98 11.85 -16.13 15.74
CA ARG A 98 12.54 -15.27 14.79
C ARG A 98 12.16 -15.62 13.37
N LEU A 99 11.82 -14.60 12.59
CA LEU A 99 11.54 -14.70 11.16
C LEU A 99 12.65 -13.98 10.41
N LEU A 100 13.49 -14.74 9.70
CA LEU A 100 14.53 -14.17 8.86
C LEU A 100 14.05 -14.10 7.42
N PHE A 101 13.92 -12.88 6.89
CA PHE A 101 13.56 -12.64 5.50
C PHE A 101 14.81 -12.75 4.62
N PRO A 102 14.75 -13.53 3.50
CA PRO A 102 15.87 -13.64 2.59
C PRO A 102 16.17 -12.30 1.89
N GLU A 103 17.41 -12.12 1.51
CA GLU A 103 17.80 -10.99 0.65
C GLU A 103 17.10 -11.07 -0.70
N LEU A 104 16.66 -9.92 -1.20
CA LEU A 104 16.22 -9.82 -2.58
C LEU A 104 17.42 -9.90 -3.51
N THR A 105 17.34 -10.76 -4.53
CA THR A 105 18.31 -10.78 -5.60
C THR A 105 18.25 -9.49 -6.42
N GLU A 106 19.33 -9.12 -7.09
CA GLU A 106 19.35 -7.95 -7.97
C GLU A 106 18.30 -8.05 -9.08
N GLU A 107 18.11 -9.24 -9.64
CA GLU A 107 17.07 -9.52 -10.62
C GLU A 107 15.67 -9.26 -10.05
N ARG A 108 15.39 -9.77 -8.86
CA ARG A 108 14.09 -9.56 -8.19
C ARG A 108 13.82 -8.09 -7.88
N ARG A 109 14.84 -7.33 -7.49
CA ARG A 109 14.72 -5.88 -7.29
C ARG A 109 14.35 -5.16 -8.59
N LYS A 110 14.99 -5.52 -9.70
CA LYS A 110 14.66 -4.96 -11.03
C LYS A 110 13.22 -5.27 -11.43
N ASP A 111 12.76 -6.49 -11.18
CA ASP A 111 11.36 -6.87 -11.46
C ASP A 111 10.36 -6.11 -10.61
N LEU A 112 10.64 -5.94 -9.32
CA LEU A 112 9.82 -5.12 -8.43
C LEU A 112 9.78 -3.65 -8.86
N ALA A 113 10.89 -3.08 -9.30
CA ALA A 113 10.95 -1.73 -9.82
C ALA A 113 10.10 -1.56 -11.10
N LYS A 114 10.10 -2.56 -11.98
CA LYS A 114 9.21 -2.58 -13.16
C LYS A 114 7.74 -2.64 -12.76
N ASP A 115 7.41 -3.46 -11.78
CA ASP A 115 6.04 -3.60 -11.26
C ASP A 115 5.54 -2.28 -10.64
N VAL A 116 6.38 -1.60 -9.86
CA VAL A 116 6.08 -0.28 -9.31
C VAL A 116 5.78 0.73 -10.41
N LYS A 117 6.58 0.78 -11.46
CA LYS A 117 6.34 1.66 -12.61
C LYS A 117 5.02 1.35 -13.31
N LYS A 118 4.73 0.07 -13.52
CA LYS A 118 3.48 -0.38 -14.15
C LYS A 118 2.25 0.02 -13.33
N LYS A 119 2.31 -0.13 -12.01
CA LYS A 119 1.24 0.30 -11.10
C LYS A 119 1.06 1.82 -11.12
N GLY A 120 2.15 2.58 -11.16
CA GLY A 120 2.13 4.03 -11.31
C GLY A 120 1.46 4.47 -12.63
N GLU A 121 1.79 3.85 -13.75
CA GLU A 121 1.14 4.15 -15.04
C GLU A 121 -0.36 3.83 -15.01
N SER A 122 -0.75 2.71 -14.41
CA SER A 122 -2.18 2.36 -14.24
C SER A 122 -2.92 3.40 -13.39
N ALA A 123 -2.31 3.90 -12.32
CA ALA A 123 -2.88 4.96 -11.49
C ALA A 123 -3.04 6.27 -12.28
N LYS A 124 -2.04 6.65 -13.08
CA LYS A 124 -2.13 7.84 -13.95
C LYS A 124 -3.23 7.73 -15.00
N VAL A 125 -3.42 6.55 -15.58
CA VAL A 125 -4.53 6.29 -16.50
C VAL A 125 -5.88 6.45 -15.78
N ALA A 126 -6.03 5.91 -14.57
CA ALA A 126 -7.24 6.07 -13.77
C ALA A 126 -7.53 7.55 -13.46
N ILE A 127 -6.51 8.33 -13.09
CA ILE A 127 -6.65 9.77 -12.82
C ILE A 127 -7.08 10.53 -14.09
N ARG A 128 -6.50 10.22 -15.24
CA ARG A 128 -6.90 10.83 -16.54
C ARG A 128 -8.34 10.48 -16.92
N ASN A 129 -8.79 9.27 -16.64
CA ASN A 129 -10.17 8.86 -16.85
C ASN A 129 -11.13 9.64 -15.95
N ILE A 130 -10.79 9.85 -14.68
CA ILE A 130 -11.57 10.67 -13.76
C ILE A 130 -11.68 12.11 -14.27
N ARG A 131 -10.60 12.68 -14.83
CA ARG A 131 -10.65 14.00 -15.48
C ARG A 131 -11.58 14.02 -16.69
N ARG A 132 -11.57 12.99 -17.52
CA ARG A 132 -12.49 12.90 -18.67
C ARG A 132 -13.94 12.89 -18.21
N ASP A 133 -14.24 12.07 -17.19
CA ASP A 133 -15.58 12.02 -16.60
C ASP A 133 -16.00 13.38 -16.03
N ALA A 134 -15.08 14.11 -15.40
CA ALA A 134 -15.31 15.45 -14.91
C ALA A 134 -15.66 16.41 -16.05
N ASN A 135 -14.86 16.44 -17.10
CA ASN A 135 -15.08 17.29 -18.27
C ASN A 135 -16.41 16.96 -18.98
N ASP A 136 -16.75 15.69 -19.10
CA ASP A 136 -18.03 15.26 -19.67
C ASP A 136 -19.23 15.68 -18.80
N SER A 137 -19.07 15.67 -17.48
CA SER A 137 -20.05 16.19 -16.54
C SER A 137 -20.21 17.71 -16.70
N PHE A 138 -19.13 18.46 -16.82
CA PHE A 138 -19.18 19.93 -16.96
C PHE A 138 -19.80 20.35 -18.30
N LYS A 139 -19.54 19.63 -19.38
CA LYS A 139 -20.20 19.90 -20.68
C LYS A 139 -21.72 19.74 -20.63
N LYS A 140 -22.24 18.87 -19.76
CA LYS A 140 -23.68 18.74 -19.57
C LYS A 140 -24.30 19.97 -18.90
N LEU A 141 -23.53 20.68 -18.07
CA LEU A 141 -23.98 21.91 -17.41
C LEU A 141 -24.29 23.05 -18.41
N ALA A 142 -23.73 23.02 -19.63
CA ALA A 142 -24.07 23.96 -20.70
C ALA A 142 -25.56 23.91 -21.05
N LYS A 143 -26.24 22.81 -20.76
CA LYS A 143 -27.68 22.64 -20.95
C LYS A 143 -28.54 23.16 -19.78
N GLU A 144 -27.89 23.56 -18.69
CA GLU A 144 -28.49 23.98 -17.42
C GLU A 144 -28.24 25.47 -17.14
N ASP A 145 -28.13 26.30 -18.17
CA ASP A 145 -27.87 27.75 -18.09
C ASP A 145 -26.57 28.16 -17.37
N VAL A 146 -25.56 27.29 -17.34
CA VAL A 146 -24.20 27.62 -16.85
C VAL A 146 -23.42 28.24 -17.99
N SER A 147 -22.73 29.36 -17.71
CA SER A 147 -21.96 30.09 -18.72
C SER A 147 -20.76 29.28 -19.25
N GLU A 148 -20.37 29.50 -20.51
CA GLU A 148 -19.19 28.88 -21.11
C GLU A 148 -17.89 29.20 -20.34
N ASP A 149 -17.79 30.42 -19.82
CA ASP A 149 -16.61 30.84 -19.02
C ASP A 149 -16.52 30.07 -17.72
N GLU A 150 -17.66 29.80 -17.08
CA GLU A 150 -17.68 29.01 -15.85
C GLU A 150 -17.33 27.53 -16.11
N ILE A 151 -17.84 26.96 -17.20
CA ILE A 151 -17.48 25.58 -17.62
C ILE A 151 -15.98 25.50 -17.88
N LYS A 152 -15.42 26.48 -18.60
CA LYS A 152 -13.99 26.54 -18.91
C LYS A 152 -13.15 26.65 -17.64
N ALA A 153 -13.57 27.44 -16.67
CA ALA A 153 -12.90 27.56 -15.37
C ALA A 153 -12.93 26.21 -14.61
N LEU A 154 -14.02 25.45 -14.67
CA LEU A 154 -14.12 24.10 -14.09
C LEU A 154 -13.17 23.12 -14.76
N GLU A 155 -13.10 23.13 -16.11
CA GLU A 155 -12.18 22.29 -16.87
C GLU A 155 -10.71 22.61 -16.55
N GLU A 156 -10.35 23.90 -16.43
CA GLU A 156 -9.00 24.33 -16.02
C GLU A 156 -8.65 23.86 -14.61
N ASN A 157 -9.58 23.96 -13.68
CA ASN A 157 -9.39 23.47 -12.30
C ASN A 157 -9.25 21.95 -12.25
N ALA A 158 -10.05 21.22 -13.04
CA ALA A 158 -9.91 19.76 -13.18
C ALA A 158 -8.55 19.37 -13.75
N GLN A 159 -8.03 20.15 -14.69
CA GLN A 159 -6.69 19.94 -15.25
C GLN A 159 -5.60 20.17 -14.21
N LYS A 160 -5.65 21.27 -13.46
CA LYS A 160 -4.69 21.55 -12.37
C LYS A 160 -4.71 20.47 -11.29
N MET A 161 -5.90 20.00 -10.94
CA MET A 161 -6.08 18.89 -9.99
C MET A 161 -5.46 17.59 -10.53
N THR A 162 -5.69 17.28 -11.79
CA THR A 162 -5.10 16.13 -12.49
C THR A 162 -3.57 16.19 -12.46
N ASP A 163 -3.00 17.33 -12.81
CA ASP A 163 -1.54 17.53 -12.86
C ASP A 163 -0.92 17.33 -11.47
N LYS A 164 -1.58 17.84 -10.43
CA LYS A 164 -1.16 17.64 -9.04
C LYS A 164 -1.11 16.16 -8.67
N TYR A 165 -2.15 15.39 -8.98
CA TYR A 165 -2.19 13.95 -8.66
C TYR A 165 -1.23 13.13 -9.50
N ILE A 166 -1.03 13.46 -10.78
CA ILE A 166 -0.03 12.80 -11.63
C ILE A 166 1.38 13.04 -11.08
N ALA A 167 1.70 14.27 -10.67
CA ALA A 167 2.99 14.58 -10.04
C ALA A 167 3.19 13.79 -8.74
N ALA A 168 2.14 13.65 -7.92
CA ALA A 168 2.19 12.85 -6.70
C ALA A 168 2.40 11.35 -6.99
N VAL A 169 1.82 10.82 -8.07
CA VAL A 169 2.06 9.44 -8.51
C VAL A 169 3.52 9.25 -8.93
N ASP A 170 4.06 10.18 -9.73
CA ASP A 170 5.45 10.11 -10.18
C ASP A 170 6.43 10.18 -9.00
N GLU A 171 6.18 11.04 -8.02
CA GLU A 171 6.98 11.12 -6.80
C GLU A 171 6.91 9.81 -5.99
N ALA A 172 5.72 9.24 -5.82
CA ALA A 172 5.56 7.96 -5.11
C ALA A 172 6.29 6.81 -5.81
N VAL A 173 6.25 6.77 -7.16
CA VAL A 173 7.00 5.79 -7.96
C VAL A 173 8.50 5.96 -7.78
N ASP A 174 9.01 7.19 -7.82
CA ASP A 174 10.44 7.47 -7.66
C ASP A 174 10.94 7.11 -6.26
N VAL A 175 10.19 7.47 -5.23
CA VAL A 175 10.53 7.13 -3.83
C VAL A 175 10.56 5.62 -3.65
N LYS A 176 9.54 4.90 -4.11
CA LYS A 176 9.47 3.44 -3.96
C LYS A 176 10.54 2.73 -4.79
N THR A 177 10.83 3.19 -5.99
CA THR A 177 11.89 2.64 -6.83
C THR A 177 13.25 2.79 -6.18
N LYS A 178 13.56 3.96 -5.61
CA LYS A 178 14.80 4.18 -4.86
C LYS A 178 14.89 3.27 -3.64
N GLU A 179 13.80 3.14 -2.87
CA GLU A 179 13.73 2.24 -1.72
C GLU A 179 14.08 0.80 -2.12
N ILE A 180 13.55 0.30 -3.24
CA ILE A 180 13.79 -1.06 -3.72
C ILE A 180 15.23 -1.25 -4.19
N LEU A 181 15.81 -0.25 -4.85
CA LEU A 181 17.14 -0.36 -5.47
C LEU A 181 18.31 0.00 -4.53
N THR A 182 18.06 0.65 -3.41
CA THR A 182 19.11 1.20 -2.52
C THR A 182 19.51 0.26 -1.38
N VAL A 183 18.95 -0.92 -1.24
CA VAL A 183 19.26 -1.87 -0.15
C VAL A 183 20.48 -2.74 -0.48
#